data_105559d4abd19a3ada2e5e27f6cef90b
#
_entry.id   105559d4abd19a3ada2e5e27f6cef90b
#
_cell.length_a   1.000
_cell.length_b   1.000
_cell.length_c   1.000
_cell.angle_alpha   90.00
_cell.angle_beta   90.00
_cell.angle_gamma   90.00
#
_symmetry.space_group_name_H-M   'P 1'
#
loop_
_entity.id
_entity.type
_entity.pdbx_description
1 polymer ?
#
loop_
_entity_poly.entity_id
_entity_poly.type
_entity_poly.pdbx_seq_one_letter_code
_entity_poly.pdbx_strand_id
1 'polypeptide(L)'
;MRQLKISRSITNRESASLDKYLQEIGREELISVEEEVELAQRIREGDMTARSQLIKANLRFVVSVAKQYQNQGLSLPDLITEGNIGLVKAADKFDETRGFKFISYAVWWIRQSILQALAEQARIVRLPLNRVGTINKIKKAAARFEQQYERRPSADELAETADLPLDKVGIALSSPGRHTSLDQPLVDGEDNSLLEVMPNEESPVTDQGLLTESLQIEIDRALDAVLQEREREIVRMFFGIDGKEHTLEEISDKFGLTRERVRQIKEKAIRRLRSNNKSKLLKTYLG
;
A
#
# COMPACT_ATOMS: atom_id res chain seq x y z
N MET A 1 25.58 -22.48 0.96
CA MET A 1 25.47 -21.41 -0.06
C MET A 1 25.03 -22.05 -1.37
N ARG A 2 23.88 -21.66 -1.95
CA ARG A 2 23.50 -22.14 -3.28
C ARG A 2 24.39 -21.48 -4.33
N GLN A 3 25.16 -22.27 -5.05
CA GLN A 3 25.92 -21.80 -6.20
C GLN A 3 24.97 -21.19 -7.22
N LEU A 4 25.33 -20.03 -7.76
CA LEU A 4 24.58 -19.36 -8.84
C LEU A 4 24.67 -20.21 -10.10
N LYS A 5 23.61 -20.94 -10.45
CA LYS A 5 23.48 -21.55 -11.76
C LYS A 5 22.94 -20.49 -12.72
N ILE A 6 23.80 -19.97 -13.57
CA ILE A 6 23.43 -19.08 -14.68
C ILE A 6 22.83 -19.95 -15.76
N SER A 7 21.49 -20.02 -15.83
CA SER A 7 20.80 -20.66 -16.94
C SER A 7 20.68 -19.67 -18.11
N ARG A 8 20.85 -20.14 -19.36
CA ARG A 8 20.58 -19.36 -20.56
C ARG A 8 19.06 -19.16 -20.69
N SER A 9 18.55 -18.08 -20.11
CA SER A 9 17.14 -17.68 -20.29
C SER A 9 17.02 -16.67 -21.44
N ILE A 10 15.98 -16.84 -22.25
CA ILE A 10 15.65 -15.89 -23.32
C ILE A 10 15.24 -14.57 -22.65
N THR A 11 15.83 -13.44 -23.10
CA THR A 11 15.47 -12.11 -22.60
C THR A 11 14.26 -11.64 -23.40
N ASN A 12 13.15 -11.36 -22.72
CA ASN A 12 12.03 -10.69 -23.37
C ASN A 12 12.44 -9.25 -23.66
N ARG A 13 12.44 -8.85 -24.95
CA ARG A 13 12.95 -7.56 -25.43
C ARG A 13 11.76 -6.62 -25.62
N GLU A 14 11.23 -6.10 -24.51
CA GLU A 14 10.01 -5.27 -24.53
C GLU A 14 10.26 -3.83 -24.96
N SER A 15 11.51 -3.37 -24.98
CA SER A 15 11.83 -1.99 -25.36
C SER A 15 13.06 -1.88 -26.28
N ALA A 16 12.98 -1.03 -27.30
CA ALA A 16 14.08 -0.73 -28.21
C ALA A 16 15.34 -0.18 -27.49
N SER A 17 15.15 0.51 -26.36
CA SER A 17 16.25 1.03 -25.54
C SER A 17 17.03 -0.08 -24.85
N LEU A 18 16.34 -1.12 -24.36
CA LEU A 18 16.99 -2.29 -23.77
C LEU A 18 17.79 -3.07 -24.81
N ASP A 19 17.25 -3.23 -26.02
CA ASP A 19 17.95 -3.89 -27.11
C ASP A 19 19.24 -3.17 -27.47
N LYS A 20 19.19 -1.85 -27.57
CA LYS A 20 20.38 -1.02 -27.85
C LYS A 20 21.43 -1.19 -26.75
N TYR A 21 21.00 -1.11 -25.49
CA TYR A 21 21.88 -1.32 -24.34
C TYR A 21 22.55 -2.70 -24.38
N LEU A 22 21.76 -3.77 -24.62
CA LEU A 22 22.31 -5.14 -24.73
C LEU A 22 23.29 -5.31 -25.89
N GLN A 23 23.08 -4.62 -27.01
CA GLN A 23 24.04 -4.60 -28.12
C GLN A 23 25.35 -3.86 -27.77
N GLU A 24 25.24 -2.74 -27.05
CA GLU A 24 26.40 -1.95 -26.63
C GLU A 24 27.28 -2.73 -25.66
N ILE A 25 26.70 -3.31 -24.59
CA ILE A 25 27.46 -4.11 -23.64
C ILE A 25 27.99 -5.42 -24.22
N GLY A 26 27.38 -5.91 -25.31
CA GLY A 26 27.85 -7.08 -26.04
C GLY A 26 29.12 -6.88 -26.80
N ARG A 27 29.46 -5.62 -27.14
CA ARG A 27 30.67 -5.24 -27.87
C ARG A 27 31.92 -5.08 -26.99
N GLU A 28 31.67 -4.90 -25.67
CA GLU A 28 32.78 -4.76 -24.71
C GLU A 28 33.49 -6.10 -24.51
N GLU A 29 34.83 -6.04 -24.52
CA GLU A 29 35.67 -7.21 -24.35
C GLU A 29 35.67 -7.71 -22.89
N LEU A 30 35.87 -9.01 -22.73
CA LEU A 30 36.00 -9.61 -21.39
C LEU A 30 37.43 -9.40 -20.89
N ILE A 31 37.58 -9.06 -19.63
CA ILE A 31 38.88 -8.82 -18.98
C ILE A 31 39.44 -10.13 -18.40
N SER A 32 40.74 -10.33 -18.53
CA SER A 32 41.46 -11.42 -17.85
C SER A 32 41.61 -11.17 -16.34
N VAL A 33 41.96 -12.18 -15.59
CA VAL A 33 42.16 -12.04 -14.11
C VAL A 33 43.37 -11.13 -13.84
N GLU A 34 44.39 -11.15 -14.69
CA GLU A 34 45.59 -10.33 -14.52
C GLU A 34 45.25 -8.85 -14.76
N GLU A 35 44.47 -8.55 -15.79
CA GLU A 35 43.94 -7.21 -16.04
C GLU A 35 42.98 -6.71 -14.93
N GLU A 36 42.17 -7.60 -14.35
CA GLU A 36 41.33 -7.23 -13.18
C GLU A 36 42.18 -6.69 -12.02
N VAL A 37 43.32 -7.34 -11.73
CA VAL A 37 44.25 -6.94 -10.68
C VAL A 37 44.92 -5.61 -10.99
N GLU A 38 45.40 -5.43 -12.24
CA GLU A 38 46.04 -4.18 -12.69
C GLU A 38 45.04 -3.01 -12.59
N LEU A 39 43.81 -3.20 -13.11
CA LEU A 39 42.78 -2.17 -13.04
C LEU A 39 42.41 -1.83 -11.60
N ALA A 40 42.35 -2.83 -10.71
CA ALA A 40 42.04 -2.62 -9.29
C ALA A 40 43.13 -1.79 -8.58
N GLN A 41 44.39 -2.01 -8.91
CA GLN A 41 45.51 -1.21 -8.39
C GLN A 41 45.40 0.24 -8.82
N ARG A 42 45.14 0.47 -10.13
CA ARG A 42 44.98 1.83 -10.69
C ARG A 42 43.76 2.55 -10.12
N ILE A 43 42.67 1.81 -9.83
CA ILE A 43 41.47 2.37 -9.16
C ILE A 43 41.81 2.86 -7.74
N ARG A 44 42.65 2.11 -7.01
CA ARG A 44 43.13 2.50 -5.68
C ARG A 44 43.96 3.79 -5.73
N GLU A 45 44.69 4.02 -6.82
CA GLU A 45 45.44 5.26 -7.08
C GLU A 45 44.55 6.42 -7.54
N GLY A 46 43.24 6.17 -7.75
CA GLY A 46 42.26 7.18 -8.13
C GLY A 46 41.98 7.31 -9.63
N ASP A 47 42.41 6.35 -10.47
CA ASP A 47 42.18 6.38 -11.90
C ASP A 47 40.71 6.05 -12.25
N MET A 48 39.95 7.08 -12.63
CA MET A 48 38.56 6.97 -13.09
C MET A 48 38.39 6.25 -14.41
N THR A 49 39.42 6.21 -15.26
CA THR A 49 39.36 5.51 -16.56
C THR A 49 39.42 3.99 -16.33
N ALA A 50 40.32 3.54 -15.46
CA ALA A 50 40.43 2.14 -15.05
C ALA A 50 39.15 1.66 -14.39
N ARG A 51 38.51 2.49 -13.52
CA ARG A 51 37.21 2.21 -12.91
C ARG A 51 36.13 2.00 -13.95
N SER A 52 36.01 2.89 -14.92
CA SER A 52 35.04 2.79 -16.00
C SER A 52 35.24 1.54 -16.83
N GLN A 53 36.48 1.15 -17.11
CA GLN A 53 36.83 -0.04 -17.87
C GLN A 53 36.43 -1.33 -17.11
N LEU A 54 36.75 -1.44 -15.83
CA LEU A 54 36.38 -2.58 -15.01
C LEU A 54 34.84 -2.73 -14.93
N ILE A 55 34.09 -1.62 -14.78
CA ILE A 55 32.64 -1.64 -14.75
C ILE A 55 32.07 -2.10 -16.09
N LYS A 56 32.50 -1.50 -17.22
CA LYS A 56 31.99 -1.82 -18.55
C LYS A 56 32.12 -3.30 -18.90
N ALA A 57 33.29 -3.89 -18.65
CA ALA A 57 33.54 -5.30 -18.91
C ALA A 57 32.64 -6.24 -18.13
N ASN A 58 32.12 -5.80 -16.97
CA ASN A 58 31.26 -6.62 -16.07
C ASN A 58 29.75 -6.34 -16.20
N LEU A 59 29.31 -5.40 -17.06
CA LEU A 59 27.87 -5.10 -17.25
C LEU A 59 27.06 -6.31 -17.70
N ARG A 60 27.64 -7.17 -18.56
CA ARG A 60 26.97 -8.42 -18.98
C ARG A 60 26.63 -9.35 -17.83
N PHE A 61 27.48 -9.37 -16.81
CA PHE A 61 27.25 -10.17 -15.61
C PHE A 61 26.07 -9.60 -14.79
N VAL A 62 25.94 -8.28 -14.67
CA VAL A 62 24.79 -7.64 -14.00
C VAL A 62 23.49 -8.06 -14.64
N VAL A 63 23.40 -8.08 -15.98
CA VAL A 63 22.20 -8.52 -16.70
C VAL A 63 21.84 -9.95 -16.34
N SER A 64 22.81 -10.85 -16.24
CA SER A 64 22.56 -12.26 -15.90
C SER A 64 22.03 -12.43 -14.46
N VAL A 65 22.48 -11.57 -13.52
CA VAL A 65 21.96 -11.55 -12.15
C VAL A 65 20.58 -10.90 -12.11
N ALA A 66 20.35 -9.78 -12.76
CA ALA A 66 19.07 -9.06 -12.82
C ALA A 66 17.92 -9.93 -13.34
N LYS A 67 18.19 -10.76 -14.35
CA LYS A 67 17.20 -11.72 -14.90
C LYS A 67 16.60 -12.67 -13.85
N GLN A 68 17.32 -12.98 -12.80
CA GLN A 68 16.82 -13.88 -11.72
C GLN A 68 15.75 -13.22 -10.87
N TYR A 69 15.64 -11.89 -10.92
CA TYR A 69 14.72 -11.06 -10.12
C TYR A 69 13.57 -10.49 -10.95
N GLN A 70 13.42 -10.90 -12.23
CA GLN A 70 12.29 -10.52 -13.06
C GLN A 70 10.94 -10.91 -12.41
N ASN A 71 9.87 -10.20 -12.79
CA ASN A 71 8.50 -10.43 -12.34
C ASN A 71 8.27 -10.24 -10.82
N GLN A 72 9.17 -9.50 -10.15
CA GLN A 72 9.04 -9.21 -8.73
C GLN A 72 8.53 -7.78 -8.42
N GLY A 73 8.10 -7.04 -9.46
CA GLY A 73 7.48 -5.72 -9.31
C GLY A 73 8.29 -4.57 -9.90
N LEU A 74 9.49 -4.82 -10.41
CA LEU A 74 10.29 -3.87 -11.18
C LEU A 74 10.54 -4.41 -12.61
N SER A 75 10.67 -3.49 -13.57
CA SER A 75 11.02 -3.81 -14.94
C SER A 75 12.47 -4.31 -15.05
N LEU A 76 12.79 -5.07 -16.09
CA LEU A 76 14.18 -5.55 -16.29
C LEU A 76 15.19 -4.40 -16.47
N PRO A 77 14.91 -3.30 -17.20
CA PRO A 77 15.78 -2.14 -17.27
C PRO A 77 16.07 -1.53 -15.89
N ASP A 78 15.07 -1.38 -15.03
CA ASP A 78 15.24 -0.84 -13.69
C ASP A 78 16.12 -1.75 -12.82
N LEU A 79 15.89 -3.06 -12.88
CA LEU A 79 16.71 -4.06 -12.17
C LEU A 79 18.18 -4.02 -12.62
N ILE A 80 18.43 -3.83 -13.93
CA ILE A 80 19.78 -3.68 -14.46
C ILE A 80 20.42 -2.39 -13.95
N THR A 81 19.69 -1.28 -13.97
CA THR A 81 20.21 0.02 -13.51
C THR A 81 20.60 -0.04 -12.04
N GLU A 82 19.74 -0.59 -11.19
CA GLU A 82 20.03 -0.78 -9.76
C GLU A 82 21.18 -1.77 -9.54
N GLY A 83 21.26 -2.82 -10.35
CA GLY A 83 22.38 -3.75 -10.34
C GLY A 83 23.70 -3.07 -10.73
N ASN A 84 23.69 -2.17 -11.71
CA ASN A 84 24.86 -1.38 -12.11
C ASN A 84 25.34 -0.45 -10.99
N ILE A 85 24.41 0.15 -10.22
CA ILE A 85 24.75 0.92 -9.00
C ILE A 85 25.48 0.03 -7.99
N GLY A 86 25.01 -1.21 -7.82
CA GLY A 86 25.70 -2.20 -6.99
C GLY A 86 27.10 -2.55 -7.50
N LEU A 87 27.26 -2.72 -8.81
CA LEU A 87 28.54 -3.00 -9.46
C LEU A 87 29.54 -1.85 -9.25
N VAL A 88 29.08 -0.61 -9.38
CA VAL A 88 29.90 0.59 -9.14
C VAL A 88 30.41 0.62 -7.69
N LYS A 89 29.54 0.38 -6.72
CA LYS A 89 29.91 0.28 -5.29
C LYS A 89 30.91 -0.87 -5.03
N ALA A 90 30.78 -1.96 -5.77
CA ALA A 90 31.71 -3.08 -5.68
C ALA A 90 33.11 -2.71 -6.21
N ALA A 91 33.17 -2.02 -7.36
CA ALA A 91 34.42 -1.57 -7.94
C ALA A 91 35.21 -0.62 -7.01
N ASP A 92 34.50 0.27 -6.32
CA ASP A 92 35.10 1.21 -5.35
C ASP A 92 35.68 0.53 -4.08
N LYS A 93 35.18 -0.67 -3.76
CA LYS A 93 35.51 -1.37 -2.50
C LYS A 93 36.27 -2.68 -2.71
N PHE A 94 36.58 -3.00 -3.93
CA PHE A 94 37.27 -4.23 -4.25
C PHE A 94 38.72 -4.19 -3.80
N ASP A 95 39.20 -5.31 -3.20
CA ASP A 95 40.53 -5.50 -2.71
C ASP A 95 41.16 -6.72 -3.41
N GLU A 96 42.07 -6.44 -4.35
CA GLU A 96 42.77 -7.42 -5.17
C GLU A 96 43.76 -8.30 -4.35
N THR A 97 44.23 -7.82 -3.18
CA THR A 97 45.17 -8.55 -2.35
C THR A 97 44.64 -9.86 -1.80
N ARG A 98 43.32 -10.00 -1.78
CA ARG A 98 42.64 -11.20 -1.26
C ARG A 98 42.63 -12.39 -2.23
N GLY A 99 43.09 -12.23 -3.46
CA GLY A 99 43.22 -13.31 -4.45
C GLY A 99 41.88 -13.86 -5.00
N PHE A 100 40.77 -13.16 -4.80
CA PHE A 100 39.46 -13.57 -5.36
C PHE A 100 39.16 -12.79 -6.64
N LYS A 101 38.42 -13.41 -7.59
CA LYS A 101 37.93 -12.72 -8.77
C LYS A 101 36.95 -11.63 -8.40
N PHE A 102 37.00 -10.50 -9.11
CA PHE A 102 36.10 -9.37 -8.92
C PHE A 102 34.61 -9.77 -8.95
N ILE A 103 34.21 -10.63 -9.89
CA ILE A 103 32.82 -11.11 -10.02
C ILE A 103 32.32 -11.77 -8.73
N SER A 104 33.17 -12.54 -8.03
CA SER A 104 32.78 -13.24 -6.79
C SER A 104 32.44 -12.27 -5.64
N TYR A 105 33.08 -11.12 -5.63
CA TYR A 105 32.78 -10.03 -4.70
C TYR A 105 31.63 -9.16 -5.17
N ALA A 106 31.62 -8.77 -6.43
CA ALA A 106 30.61 -7.88 -7.03
C ALA A 106 29.19 -8.46 -6.95
N VAL A 107 29.03 -9.79 -7.05
CA VAL A 107 27.72 -10.44 -6.99
C VAL A 107 26.93 -10.11 -5.73
N TRP A 108 27.60 -9.92 -4.59
CA TRP A 108 26.98 -9.56 -3.32
C TRP A 108 26.42 -8.15 -3.34
N TRP A 109 27.18 -7.20 -3.89
CA TRP A 109 26.76 -5.81 -4.03
C TRP A 109 25.64 -5.63 -5.03
N ILE A 110 25.74 -6.30 -6.19
CA ILE A 110 24.71 -6.30 -7.24
C ILE A 110 23.40 -6.84 -6.65
N ARG A 111 23.45 -7.99 -5.99
CA ARG A 111 22.26 -8.61 -5.39
C ARG A 111 21.68 -7.74 -4.28
N GLN A 112 22.51 -7.16 -3.43
CA GLN A 112 22.08 -6.29 -2.34
C GLN A 112 21.36 -5.05 -2.87
N SER A 113 21.91 -4.41 -3.91
CA SER A 113 21.31 -3.22 -4.54
C SER A 113 19.96 -3.56 -5.18
N ILE A 114 19.87 -4.65 -5.94
CA ILE A 114 18.61 -5.12 -6.55
C ILE A 114 17.54 -5.44 -5.48
N LEU A 115 17.90 -6.16 -4.42
CA LEU A 115 16.94 -6.51 -3.35
C LEU A 115 16.49 -5.28 -2.57
N GLN A 116 17.37 -4.31 -2.37
CA GLN A 116 17.01 -3.03 -1.75
C GLN A 116 16.04 -2.26 -2.63
N ALA A 117 16.31 -2.14 -3.93
CA ALA A 117 15.41 -1.48 -4.88
C ALA A 117 14.04 -2.16 -4.96
N LEU A 118 13.99 -3.49 -5.00
CA LEU A 118 12.74 -4.26 -4.94
C LEU A 118 11.93 -3.98 -3.66
N ALA A 119 12.61 -3.88 -2.52
CA ALA A 119 11.93 -3.61 -1.26
C ALA A 119 11.39 -2.17 -1.16
N GLU A 120 12.08 -1.21 -1.81
CA GLU A 120 11.73 0.21 -1.72
C GLU A 120 10.81 0.70 -2.83
N GLN A 121 10.92 0.16 -4.04
CA GLN A 121 10.29 0.72 -5.25
C GLN A 121 9.24 -0.21 -5.89
N ALA A 122 9.22 -1.53 -5.57
CA ALA A 122 8.32 -2.47 -6.21
C ALA A 122 6.84 -2.32 -5.79
N ARG A 123 6.53 -1.45 -4.82
CA ARG A 123 5.18 -1.23 -4.30
C ARG A 123 4.72 0.18 -4.59
N ILE A 124 3.45 0.36 -4.97
CA ILE A 124 2.83 1.69 -5.10
C ILE A 124 2.89 2.43 -3.77
N VAL A 125 2.47 1.77 -2.67
CA VAL A 125 2.63 2.30 -1.32
C VAL A 125 3.92 1.74 -0.73
N ARG A 126 4.92 2.62 -0.55
CA ARG A 126 6.23 2.26 0.02
C ARG A 126 6.09 1.75 1.46
N LEU A 127 6.73 0.63 1.74
CA LEU A 127 6.86 0.10 3.10
C LEU A 127 8.31 0.26 3.61
N PRO A 128 8.52 0.54 4.91
CA PRO A 128 9.84 0.53 5.52
C PRO A 128 10.52 -0.84 5.37
N LEU A 129 11.84 -0.87 5.16
CA LEU A 129 12.62 -2.10 4.98
C LEU A 129 12.43 -3.12 6.10
N ASN A 130 12.32 -2.64 7.33
CA ASN A 130 12.08 -3.50 8.50
C ASN A 130 10.75 -4.27 8.38
N ARG A 131 9.68 -3.62 7.88
CA ARG A 131 8.39 -4.30 7.64
C ARG A 131 8.48 -5.31 6.52
N VAL A 132 9.15 -4.97 5.42
CA VAL A 132 9.38 -5.90 4.31
C VAL A 132 10.16 -7.13 4.80
N GLY A 133 11.18 -6.93 5.63
CA GLY A 133 11.94 -8.01 6.27
C GLY A 133 11.05 -8.92 7.13
N THR A 134 10.17 -8.34 7.94
CA THR A 134 9.21 -9.07 8.78
C THR A 134 8.23 -9.90 7.93
N ILE A 135 7.62 -9.29 6.91
CA ILE A 135 6.71 -9.97 5.98
C ILE A 135 7.41 -11.15 5.30
N ASN A 136 8.66 -10.98 4.87
CA ASN A 136 9.43 -12.04 4.24
C ASN A 136 9.77 -13.19 5.22
N LYS A 137 10.06 -12.88 6.49
CA LYS A 137 10.24 -13.90 7.53
C LYS A 137 8.96 -14.71 7.73
N ILE A 138 7.82 -14.05 7.87
CA ILE A 138 6.52 -14.70 8.06
C ILE A 138 6.16 -15.57 6.86
N LYS A 139 6.33 -15.08 5.62
CA LYS A 139 6.09 -15.87 4.41
C LYS A 139 6.96 -17.14 4.35
N LYS A 140 8.23 -17.03 4.74
CA LYS A 140 9.13 -18.19 4.80
C LYS A 140 8.72 -19.18 5.89
N ALA A 141 8.29 -18.68 7.06
CA ALA A 141 7.80 -19.51 8.16
C ALA A 141 6.51 -20.23 7.75
N ALA A 142 5.55 -19.52 7.13
CA ALA A 142 4.31 -20.09 6.61
C ALA A 142 4.58 -21.22 5.59
N ALA A 143 5.44 -20.96 4.60
CA ALA A 143 5.77 -21.96 3.58
C ALA A 143 6.44 -23.22 4.19
N ARG A 144 7.28 -23.08 5.21
CA ARG A 144 7.87 -24.22 5.92
C ARG A 144 6.83 -25.00 6.70
N PHE A 145 5.93 -24.30 7.37
CA PHE A 145 4.86 -24.90 8.16
C PHE A 145 3.88 -25.67 7.24
N GLU A 146 3.45 -25.07 6.13
CA GLU A 146 2.61 -25.71 5.14
C GLU A 146 3.27 -26.97 4.55
N GLN A 147 4.58 -26.93 4.29
CA GLN A 147 5.34 -28.09 3.81
C GLN A 147 5.43 -29.23 4.84
N GLN A 148 5.45 -28.89 6.13
CA GLN A 148 5.61 -29.86 7.22
C GLN A 148 4.29 -30.45 7.69
N TYR A 149 3.22 -29.64 7.74
CA TYR A 149 1.94 -30.00 8.36
C TYR A 149 0.77 -30.08 7.36
N GLU A 150 1.01 -29.81 6.08
CA GLU A 150 0.02 -29.84 4.98
C GLU A 150 -1.24 -28.96 5.23
N ARG A 151 -1.15 -28.00 6.14
CA ARG A 151 -2.19 -27.02 6.47
C ARG A 151 -1.63 -25.62 6.65
N ARG A 152 -2.50 -24.62 6.56
CA ARG A 152 -2.11 -23.23 6.85
C ARG A 152 -1.88 -23.01 8.35
N PRO A 153 -0.81 -22.28 8.75
CA PRO A 153 -0.55 -21.95 10.14
C PRO A 153 -1.52 -20.88 10.67
N SER A 154 -1.83 -20.92 11.97
CA SER A 154 -2.49 -19.84 12.68
C SER A 154 -1.55 -18.68 12.95
N ALA A 155 -2.08 -17.53 13.41
CA ALA A 155 -1.25 -16.37 13.74
C ALA A 155 -0.30 -16.67 14.92
N ASP A 156 -0.74 -17.46 15.89
CA ASP A 156 0.06 -17.86 17.04
C ASP A 156 1.20 -18.79 16.65
N GLU A 157 0.92 -19.78 15.81
CA GLU A 157 1.94 -20.70 15.27
C GLU A 157 2.97 -19.98 14.40
N LEU A 158 2.55 -18.95 13.66
CA LEU A 158 3.46 -18.11 12.90
C LEU A 158 4.35 -17.25 13.81
N ALA A 159 3.81 -16.76 14.92
CA ALA A 159 4.56 -16.00 15.91
C ALA A 159 5.68 -16.84 16.54
N GLU A 160 5.37 -18.08 16.92
CA GLU A 160 6.36 -19.03 17.45
C GLU A 160 7.38 -19.45 16.39
N THR A 161 6.95 -19.82 15.19
CA THR A 161 7.84 -20.29 14.13
C THR A 161 8.77 -19.21 13.58
N ALA A 162 8.31 -17.96 13.55
CA ALA A 162 9.08 -16.82 13.06
C ALA A 162 9.87 -16.10 14.16
N ASP A 163 9.67 -16.47 15.45
CA ASP A 163 10.23 -15.77 16.63
C ASP A 163 9.90 -14.26 16.58
N LEU A 164 8.60 -13.96 16.51
CA LEU A 164 8.08 -12.59 16.42
C LEU A 164 6.88 -12.42 17.36
N PRO A 165 6.69 -11.23 17.96
CA PRO A 165 5.50 -10.95 18.77
C PRO A 165 4.24 -10.97 17.90
N LEU A 166 3.12 -11.47 18.48
CA LEU A 166 1.83 -11.66 17.82
C LEU A 166 1.32 -10.39 17.11
N ASP A 167 1.48 -9.23 17.75
CA ASP A 167 1.08 -7.93 17.17
C ASP A 167 1.77 -7.65 15.83
N LYS A 168 3.07 -7.96 15.72
CA LYS A 168 3.81 -7.80 14.46
C LYS A 168 3.35 -8.76 13.38
N VAL A 169 2.95 -9.98 13.78
CA VAL A 169 2.39 -10.97 12.85
C VAL A 169 1.03 -10.51 12.35
N GLY A 170 0.14 -10.03 13.24
CA GLY A 170 -1.17 -9.48 12.88
C GLY A 170 -1.05 -8.32 11.89
N ILE A 171 -0.18 -7.33 12.16
CA ILE A 171 0.08 -6.20 11.26
C ILE A 171 0.65 -6.67 9.90
N ALA A 172 1.49 -7.69 9.88
CA ALA A 172 2.07 -8.20 8.65
C ALA A 172 1.06 -9.00 7.80
N LEU A 173 0.15 -9.73 8.44
CA LEU A 173 -0.92 -10.46 7.76
C LEU A 173 -1.99 -9.52 7.19
N SER A 174 -2.31 -8.42 7.90
CA SER A 174 -3.21 -7.38 7.40
C SER A 174 -2.57 -6.45 6.35
N SER A 175 -1.25 -6.54 6.16
CA SER A 175 -0.56 -5.75 5.14
C SER A 175 -1.02 -6.16 3.74
N PRO A 176 -1.44 -5.19 2.90
CA PRO A 176 -1.91 -5.51 1.55
C PRO A 176 -0.84 -6.25 0.75
N GLY A 177 -1.29 -7.23 -0.02
CA GLY A 177 -0.48 -7.97 -0.98
C GLY A 177 0.06 -7.10 -2.12
N ARG A 178 0.14 -7.66 -3.31
CA ARG A 178 0.38 -6.89 -4.55
C ARG A 178 -0.87 -6.10 -4.92
N HIS A 179 -0.68 -4.89 -5.41
CA HIS A 179 -1.75 -4.11 -6.03
C HIS A 179 -2.19 -4.75 -7.35
N THR A 180 -3.46 -4.58 -7.67
CA THR A 180 -4.06 -4.98 -8.94
C THR A 180 -4.64 -3.74 -9.60
N SER A 181 -4.55 -3.59 -10.93
CA SER A 181 -5.17 -2.48 -11.64
C SER A 181 -6.68 -2.64 -11.63
N LEU A 182 -7.41 -1.56 -11.38
CA LEU A 182 -8.87 -1.55 -11.52
C LEU A 182 -9.32 -1.59 -12.99
N ASP A 183 -8.45 -1.15 -13.91
CA ASP A 183 -8.71 -1.22 -15.36
C ASP A 183 -8.35 -2.58 -15.97
N GLN A 184 -7.87 -3.52 -15.14
CA GLN A 184 -7.56 -4.86 -15.64
C GLN A 184 -8.85 -5.56 -16.05
N PRO A 185 -8.90 -6.19 -17.26
CA PRO A 185 -10.05 -6.99 -17.67
C PRO A 185 -10.26 -8.19 -16.74
N LEU A 186 -11.51 -8.51 -16.45
CA LEU A 186 -11.87 -9.68 -15.62
C LEU A 186 -11.54 -11.00 -16.30
N VAL A 187 -11.74 -11.05 -17.61
CA VAL A 187 -11.43 -12.19 -18.46
C VAL A 187 -10.62 -11.69 -19.65
N ASP A 188 -9.53 -12.39 -19.98
CA ASP A 188 -8.71 -12.04 -21.13
C ASP A 188 -9.54 -12.03 -22.42
N GLY A 189 -9.64 -10.87 -23.06
CA GLY A 189 -10.39 -10.67 -24.30
C GLY A 189 -11.78 -10.05 -24.14
N GLU A 190 -12.21 -9.72 -22.92
CA GLU A 190 -13.41 -8.93 -22.66
C GLU A 190 -13.05 -7.48 -22.32
N ASP A 191 -13.94 -6.55 -22.67
CA ASP A 191 -13.76 -5.11 -22.38
C ASP A 191 -14.16 -4.74 -20.94
N ASN A 192 -14.80 -5.66 -20.20
CA ASN A 192 -15.27 -5.41 -18.83
C ASN A 192 -14.09 -5.33 -17.83
N SER A 193 -13.94 -4.18 -17.20
CA SER A 193 -12.91 -3.94 -16.19
C SER A 193 -13.38 -4.29 -14.77
N LEU A 194 -12.43 -4.52 -13.86
CA LEU A 194 -12.73 -4.73 -12.44
C LEU A 194 -13.47 -3.52 -11.84
N LEU A 195 -13.19 -2.31 -12.32
CA LEU A 195 -13.83 -1.07 -11.88
C LEU A 195 -15.35 -1.08 -12.10
N GLU A 196 -15.82 -1.65 -13.22
CA GLU A 196 -17.26 -1.69 -13.56
C GLU A 196 -18.07 -2.62 -12.65
N VAL A 197 -17.41 -3.60 -12.04
CA VAL A 197 -18.06 -4.56 -11.13
C VAL A 197 -18.06 -4.07 -9.68
N MET A 198 -17.23 -3.08 -9.36
CA MET A 198 -17.17 -2.55 -7.99
C MET A 198 -18.40 -1.72 -7.65
N PRO A 199 -19.17 -2.07 -6.59
CA PRO A 199 -20.29 -1.26 -6.15
C PRO A 199 -19.81 0.07 -5.58
N ASN A 200 -20.49 1.15 -5.89
CA ASN A 200 -20.27 2.44 -5.25
C ASN A 200 -21.04 2.49 -3.93
N GLU A 201 -20.33 2.34 -2.81
CA GLU A 201 -20.93 2.37 -1.45
C GLU A 201 -21.45 3.76 -1.07
N GLU A 202 -20.94 4.83 -1.70
CA GLU A 202 -21.40 6.21 -1.45
C GLU A 202 -22.66 6.56 -2.24
N SER A 203 -23.08 5.71 -3.18
CA SER A 203 -24.31 5.95 -3.93
C SER A 203 -25.51 5.85 -3.01
N PRO A 204 -26.36 6.89 -2.94
CA PRO A 204 -27.55 6.84 -2.10
C PRO A 204 -28.44 5.68 -2.55
N VAL A 205 -28.88 4.86 -1.60
CA VAL A 205 -29.84 3.79 -1.88
C VAL A 205 -31.13 4.43 -2.39
N THR A 206 -31.76 3.85 -3.41
CA THR A 206 -32.96 4.40 -4.08
C THR A 206 -34.09 4.72 -3.10
N ASP A 207 -34.16 3.99 -1.99
CA ASP A 207 -35.20 4.13 -0.97
C ASP A 207 -34.88 5.20 0.11
N GLN A 208 -33.63 5.71 0.13
CA GLN A 208 -33.19 6.64 1.18
C GLN A 208 -33.98 7.96 1.14
N GLY A 209 -34.31 8.47 -0.06
CA GLY A 209 -35.14 9.65 -0.20
C GLY A 209 -36.53 9.45 0.39
N LEU A 210 -37.16 8.32 0.07
CA LEU A 210 -38.50 7.97 0.57
C LEU A 210 -38.50 7.77 2.08
N LEU A 211 -37.49 7.10 2.62
CA LEU A 211 -37.34 6.92 4.07
C LEU A 211 -37.15 8.25 4.80
N THR A 212 -36.38 9.17 4.25
CA THR A 212 -36.17 10.50 4.81
C THR A 212 -37.45 11.32 4.81
N GLU A 213 -38.21 11.31 3.70
CA GLU A 213 -39.49 11.98 3.60
C GLU A 213 -40.53 11.39 4.56
N SER A 214 -40.61 10.07 4.64
CA SER A 214 -41.48 9.37 5.59
C SER A 214 -41.12 9.73 7.05
N LEU A 215 -39.84 9.78 7.38
CA LEU A 215 -39.36 10.19 8.71
C LEU A 215 -39.75 11.65 9.02
N GLN A 216 -39.62 12.57 8.07
CA GLN A 216 -40.05 13.96 8.25
C GLN A 216 -41.54 14.06 8.57
N ILE A 217 -42.37 13.38 7.80
CA ILE A 217 -43.80 13.35 8.02
C ILE A 217 -44.17 12.81 9.42
N GLU A 218 -43.51 11.72 9.84
CA GLU A 218 -43.75 11.15 11.18
C GLU A 218 -43.22 12.04 12.31
N ILE A 219 -42.12 12.76 12.12
CA ILE A 219 -41.62 13.75 13.07
C ILE A 219 -42.65 14.88 13.23
N ASP A 220 -43.15 15.42 12.12
CA ASP A 220 -44.17 16.49 12.14
C ASP A 220 -45.42 16.05 12.85
N ARG A 221 -45.97 14.87 12.54
CA ARG A 221 -47.11 14.28 13.21
C ARG A 221 -46.89 14.08 14.72
N ALA A 222 -45.69 13.67 15.11
CA ALA A 222 -45.36 13.47 16.54
C ALA A 222 -45.24 14.82 17.26
N LEU A 223 -44.67 15.84 16.63
CA LEU A 223 -44.57 17.19 17.20
C LEU A 223 -45.95 17.83 17.35
N ASP A 224 -46.79 17.75 16.31
CA ASP A 224 -48.16 18.32 16.30
C ASP A 224 -49.06 17.66 17.36
N ALA A 225 -48.94 16.34 17.58
CA ALA A 225 -49.78 15.62 18.49
C ALA A 225 -49.43 15.81 19.99
N VAL A 226 -48.21 16.23 20.31
CA VAL A 226 -47.65 16.22 21.67
C VAL A 226 -47.35 17.61 22.21
N LEU A 227 -46.93 18.53 21.32
CA LEU A 227 -46.44 19.83 21.73
C LEU A 227 -47.41 20.96 21.39
N GLN A 228 -47.39 22.03 22.19
CA GLN A 228 -48.08 23.26 21.89
C GLN A 228 -47.35 24.03 20.82
N GLU A 229 -48.01 24.91 20.08
CA GLU A 229 -47.46 25.65 18.93
C GLU A 229 -46.12 26.32 19.23
N ARG A 230 -46.00 27.04 20.36
CA ARG A 230 -44.73 27.66 20.78
C ARG A 230 -43.64 26.66 21.14
N GLU A 231 -43.99 25.55 21.82
CA GLU A 231 -43.03 24.50 22.15
C GLU A 231 -42.51 23.80 20.88
N ARG A 232 -43.38 23.57 19.91
CA ARG A 232 -43.09 22.98 18.62
C ARG A 232 -42.10 23.83 17.79
N GLU A 233 -42.37 25.13 17.64
CA GLU A 233 -41.51 26.03 16.88
C GLU A 233 -40.10 26.14 17.51
N ILE A 234 -40.02 26.24 18.83
CA ILE A 234 -38.72 26.26 19.53
C ILE A 234 -37.91 24.98 19.27
N VAL A 235 -38.58 23.82 19.30
CA VAL A 235 -37.92 22.54 19.02
C VAL A 235 -37.50 22.45 17.56
N ARG A 236 -38.36 22.84 16.59
CA ARG A 236 -38.03 22.86 15.16
C ARG A 236 -36.82 23.73 14.86
N MET A 237 -36.78 24.93 15.40
CA MET A 237 -35.64 25.85 15.20
C MET A 237 -34.36 25.37 15.85
N PHE A 238 -34.46 24.80 17.06
CA PHE A 238 -33.28 24.31 17.79
C PHE A 238 -32.62 23.13 17.11
N PHE A 239 -33.39 22.17 16.58
CA PHE A 239 -32.88 20.98 15.90
C PHE A 239 -32.76 21.15 14.38
N GLY A 240 -33.10 22.29 13.82
CA GLY A 240 -33.00 22.55 12.39
C GLY A 240 -33.88 21.66 11.51
N ILE A 241 -35.05 21.23 12.02
CA ILE A 241 -35.94 20.28 11.30
C ILE A 241 -36.41 20.88 9.95
N ASP A 242 -36.63 22.19 9.89
CA ASP A 242 -37.06 22.91 8.71
C ASP A 242 -35.88 23.55 7.92
N GLY A 243 -34.63 23.23 8.28
CA GLY A 243 -33.44 23.77 7.59
C GLY A 243 -32.25 24.04 8.50
N LYS A 244 -32.00 25.28 8.91
CA LYS A 244 -30.82 25.66 9.70
C LYS A 244 -31.08 25.55 11.20
N GLU A 245 -30.12 24.97 11.94
CA GLU A 245 -30.11 24.99 13.41
C GLU A 245 -29.90 26.40 13.93
N HIS A 246 -30.69 26.80 14.95
CA HIS A 246 -30.56 28.07 15.63
C HIS A 246 -30.07 27.90 17.06
N THR A 247 -29.28 28.86 17.52
CA THR A 247 -28.81 28.92 18.90
C THR A 247 -29.93 29.33 19.86
N LEU A 248 -29.79 29.01 21.17
CA LEU A 248 -30.77 29.41 22.18
C LEU A 248 -30.91 30.92 22.27
N GLU A 249 -29.87 31.69 21.91
CA GLU A 249 -29.85 33.17 21.91
C GLU A 249 -30.69 33.71 20.75
N GLU A 250 -30.47 33.21 19.54
CA GLU A 250 -31.27 33.59 18.36
C GLU A 250 -32.77 33.27 18.53
N ILE A 251 -33.06 32.12 19.15
CA ILE A 251 -34.44 31.72 19.46
C ILE A 251 -35.04 32.63 20.52
N SER A 252 -34.25 33.02 21.55
CA SER A 252 -34.70 33.93 22.61
C SER A 252 -35.07 35.31 22.06
N ASP A 253 -34.29 35.84 21.14
CA ASP A 253 -34.51 37.10 20.48
C ASP A 253 -35.77 37.09 19.61
N LYS A 254 -35.99 35.99 18.85
CA LYS A 254 -37.17 35.83 18.00
C LYS A 254 -38.48 35.78 18.78
N PHE A 255 -38.48 35.11 19.95
CA PHE A 255 -39.70 34.91 20.76
C PHE A 255 -39.84 35.97 21.88
N GLY A 256 -38.88 36.89 22.06
CA GLY A 256 -38.90 37.88 23.14
C GLY A 256 -38.79 37.24 24.53
N LEU A 257 -38.08 36.12 24.67
CA LEU A 257 -37.92 35.36 25.90
C LEU A 257 -36.45 35.41 26.37
N THR A 258 -36.24 35.06 27.64
CA THR A 258 -34.87 34.87 28.12
C THR A 258 -34.31 33.52 27.64
N ARG A 259 -33.01 33.46 27.42
CA ARG A 259 -32.27 32.22 27.02
C ARG A 259 -32.62 31.03 27.94
N GLU A 260 -32.67 31.26 29.26
CA GLU A 260 -32.96 30.23 30.23
C GLU A 260 -34.42 29.74 30.10
N ARG A 261 -35.36 30.63 29.78
CA ARG A 261 -36.75 30.28 29.54
C ARG A 261 -36.90 29.40 28.28
N VAL A 262 -36.19 29.72 27.21
CA VAL A 262 -36.17 28.87 25.97
C VAL A 262 -35.61 27.48 26.32
N ARG A 263 -34.52 27.39 27.09
CA ARG A 263 -33.97 26.13 27.56
C ARG A 263 -34.97 25.29 28.34
N GLN A 264 -35.69 25.89 29.30
CA GLN A 264 -36.72 25.21 30.10
C GLN A 264 -37.85 24.68 29.21
N ILE A 265 -38.31 25.47 28.24
CA ILE A 265 -39.39 25.08 27.33
C ILE A 265 -38.90 23.90 26.47
N LYS A 266 -37.71 23.97 25.90
CA LYS A 266 -37.12 22.88 25.14
C LYS A 266 -37.00 21.58 25.93
N GLU A 267 -36.47 21.62 27.15
CA GLU A 267 -36.34 20.45 28.00
C GLU A 267 -37.70 19.84 28.36
N LYS A 268 -38.67 20.68 28.66
CA LYS A 268 -40.04 20.22 28.94
C LYS A 268 -40.67 19.57 27.72
N ALA A 269 -40.49 20.14 26.54
CA ALA A 269 -40.98 19.58 25.28
C ALA A 269 -40.35 18.22 24.99
N ILE A 270 -39.02 18.09 25.14
CA ILE A 270 -38.32 16.80 24.95
C ILE A 270 -38.82 15.74 25.98
N ARG A 271 -39.05 16.09 27.26
CA ARG A 271 -39.57 15.16 28.23
C ARG A 271 -40.98 14.67 27.85
N ARG A 272 -41.84 15.56 27.36
CA ARG A 272 -43.19 15.20 26.86
C ARG A 272 -43.10 14.26 25.67
N LEU A 273 -42.24 14.52 24.72
CA LEU A 273 -42.01 13.66 23.55
C LEU A 273 -41.53 12.27 23.99
N ARG A 274 -40.58 12.17 24.94
CA ARG A 274 -40.06 10.89 25.46
C ARG A 274 -41.12 10.05 26.18
N SER A 275 -42.04 10.67 26.88
CA SER A 275 -43.08 9.97 27.66
C SER A 275 -44.23 9.48 26.76
N ASN A 276 -44.35 9.94 25.53
CA ASN A 276 -45.47 9.59 24.67
C ASN A 276 -45.18 8.30 23.86
N ASN A 277 -46.18 7.43 23.74
CA ASN A 277 -46.10 6.19 22.98
C ASN A 277 -45.86 6.40 21.46
N LYS A 278 -46.29 7.53 20.93
CA LYS A 278 -46.08 7.87 19.48
C LYS A 278 -44.58 8.03 19.13
N SER A 279 -43.74 8.39 20.12
CA SER A 279 -42.28 8.45 19.89
C SER A 279 -41.62 7.07 19.72
N LYS A 280 -42.34 5.98 20.06
CA LYS A 280 -41.87 4.62 19.80
C LYS A 280 -41.78 4.28 18.32
N LEU A 281 -42.66 4.87 17.50
CA LEU A 281 -42.62 4.71 16.03
C LEU A 281 -41.35 5.33 15.43
N LEU A 282 -40.86 6.43 15.99
CA LEU A 282 -39.60 7.05 15.52
C LEU A 282 -38.38 6.16 15.77
N LYS A 283 -38.45 5.22 16.72
CA LYS A 283 -37.35 4.28 16.97
C LYS A 283 -37.17 3.26 15.84
N THR A 284 -38.24 2.95 15.09
CA THR A 284 -38.15 2.01 13.95
C THR A 284 -37.31 2.56 12.80
N TYR A 285 -37.08 3.88 12.75
CA TYR A 285 -36.22 4.53 11.75
C TYR A 285 -34.73 4.60 12.18
N LEU A 286 -34.40 4.18 13.40
CA LEU A 286 -33.02 4.19 13.89
C LEU A 286 -32.29 2.85 13.67
N GLY A 287 -32.98 1.82 13.17
CA GLY A 287 -32.46 0.46 12.98
C GLY A 287 -32.65 -0.41 14.20
#